data_117bb7c0f81712fa33b1732e6b84fd1f
#
_entry.id   117bb7c0f81712fa33b1732e6b84fd1f
#
_cell.length_a   1.000
_cell.length_b   1.000
_cell.length_c   1.000
_cell.angle_alpha   90.00
_cell.angle_beta   90.00
_cell.angle_gamma   90.00
#
_symmetry.space_group_name_H-M   'P 1'
#
loop_
_entity.id
_entity.type
_entity.pdbx_description
1 polymer ?
#
loop_
_entity_poly.entity_id
_entity_poly.type
_entity_poly.pdbx_seq_one_letter_code
_entity_poly.pdbx_strand_id
1 'polypeptide(L)'
;NGFGWYKTFFPKILTKKIIGLTKNKKILSGEATPRYLNHPHAPKRISKLLPNVKIIILLRNPVDRAFSHYNMETAIGREKLSFKDAIEHEDERITSEYNKMKDDENYYGRKYYWYSHAEAGMYMKYLKQWIDLFPRNQFLIVQSEDLFEKTTETYNKVLEFLGLTYYELPGYKKFKERQYSEKLDPELRKKLSIFFQPHNKELYKFLEKDFAWEYK
;
A
#
# COMPACT_ATOMS: atom_id res chain seq x y z
N ASN A 1 -16.17 9.26 -14.24
CA ASN A 1 -15.48 10.55 -14.40
C ASN A 1 -14.14 10.31 -15.08
N GLY A 2 -13.80 11.12 -16.11
CA GLY A 2 -12.58 10.96 -16.92
C GLY A 2 -11.35 11.61 -16.27
N PHE A 3 -10.19 11.46 -16.95
CA PHE A 3 -8.90 12.00 -16.51
C PHE A 3 -8.90 13.54 -16.33
N GLY A 4 -9.70 14.26 -17.13
CA GLY A 4 -9.87 15.70 -16.95
C GLY A 4 -10.44 16.08 -15.58
N TRP A 5 -11.47 15.36 -15.12
CA TRP A 5 -12.04 15.53 -13.78
C TRP A 5 -11.02 15.20 -12.69
N TYR A 6 -10.28 14.10 -12.82
CA TYR A 6 -9.23 13.74 -11.85
C TYR A 6 -8.17 14.85 -11.71
N LYS A 7 -7.76 15.49 -12.82
CA LYS A 7 -6.81 16.62 -12.78
C LYS A 7 -7.28 17.82 -11.99
N THR A 8 -8.58 18.01 -11.80
CA THR A 8 -9.12 19.17 -11.05
C THR A 8 -8.76 19.13 -9.56
N PHE A 9 -8.42 17.96 -9.01
CA PHE A 9 -7.97 17.82 -7.62
C PHE A 9 -6.51 18.26 -7.39
N PHE A 10 -5.78 18.57 -8.46
CA PHE A 10 -4.37 18.95 -8.37
C PHE A 10 -4.17 20.41 -8.80
N PRO A 11 -3.16 21.11 -8.24
CA PRO A 11 -2.83 22.45 -8.68
C PRO A 11 -2.55 22.50 -10.18
N LYS A 12 -3.13 23.47 -10.88
CA LYS A 12 -2.91 23.67 -12.32
C LYS A 12 -1.42 23.93 -12.61
N ILE A 13 -0.97 23.52 -13.79
CA ILE A 13 0.42 23.71 -14.24
C ILE A 13 0.83 25.17 -14.12
N LEU A 14 -0.05 26.10 -14.49
CA LEU A 14 0.21 27.54 -14.38
C LEU A 14 0.44 27.97 -12.92
N THR A 15 -0.37 27.50 -11.99
CA THR A 15 -0.20 27.76 -10.55
C THR A 15 1.15 27.26 -10.05
N LYS A 16 1.56 26.04 -10.47
CA LYS A 16 2.88 25.49 -10.11
C LYS A 16 4.03 26.32 -10.69
N LYS A 17 3.92 26.79 -11.94
CA LYS A 17 4.91 27.66 -12.57
C LYS A 17 5.03 29.01 -11.85
N ILE A 18 3.90 29.66 -11.55
CA ILE A 18 3.88 30.96 -10.84
C ILE A 18 4.55 30.82 -9.47
N ILE A 19 4.18 29.81 -8.67
CA ILE A 19 4.81 29.61 -7.35
C ILE A 19 6.29 29.26 -7.48
N GLY A 20 6.67 28.46 -8.49
CA GLY A 20 8.05 28.15 -8.77
C GLY A 20 8.88 29.39 -9.07
N LEU A 21 8.36 30.29 -9.90
CA LEU A 21 9.05 31.54 -10.28
C LEU A 21 9.08 32.58 -9.15
N THR A 22 7.95 32.74 -8.44
CA THR A 22 7.82 33.81 -7.41
C THR A 22 8.45 33.44 -6.07
N LYS A 23 8.47 32.16 -5.72
CA LYS A 23 8.95 31.66 -4.41
C LYS A 23 10.19 30.77 -4.50
N ASN A 24 10.73 30.58 -5.68
CA ASN A 24 11.85 29.64 -5.96
C ASN A 24 11.64 28.26 -5.29
N LYS A 25 10.41 27.73 -5.33
CA LYS A 25 10.02 26.48 -4.67
C LYS A 25 9.53 25.46 -5.69
N LYS A 26 10.02 24.24 -5.58
CA LYS A 26 9.51 23.09 -6.33
C LYS A 26 8.20 22.61 -5.69
N ILE A 27 7.13 22.52 -6.49
CA ILE A 27 5.85 21.96 -6.05
C ILE A 27 5.69 20.57 -6.64
N LEU A 28 5.58 19.58 -5.78
CA LEU A 28 5.14 18.24 -6.14
C LEU A 28 3.68 18.07 -5.73
N SER A 29 2.99 17.23 -6.47
CA SER A 29 1.65 16.76 -6.10
C SER A 29 1.68 15.25 -6.07
N GLY A 30 1.02 14.68 -5.09
CA GLY A 30 0.86 13.24 -4.96
C GLY A 30 -0.57 12.90 -4.56
N GLU A 31 -0.90 11.65 -4.67
CA GLU A 31 -2.13 11.08 -4.12
C GLU A 31 -1.83 9.72 -3.50
N ALA A 32 -2.70 9.23 -2.63
CA ALA A 32 -2.54 7.95 -1.96
C ALA A 32 -3.81 7.12 -2.07
N THR A 33 -3.72 6.03 -2.79
CA THR A 33 -4.77 5.02 -2.91
C THR A 33 -4.18 3.62 -2.69
N PRO A 34 -4.26 3.07 -1.47
CA PRO A 34 -3.62 1.78 -1.14
C PRO A 34 -4.05 0.64 -2.06
N ARG A 35 -5.27 0.69 -2.58
CA ARG A 35 -5.83 -0.33 -3.47
C ARG A 35 -5.15 -0.41 -4.84
N TYR A 36 -4.37 0.59 -5.24
CA TYR A 36 -3.64 0.52 -6.52
C TYR A 36 -2.62 -0.61 -6.55
N LEU A 37 -2.00 -0.93 -5.43
CA LEU A 37 -0.96 -1.96 -5.38
C LEU A 37 -1.46 -3.29 -5.93
N ASN A 38 -2.64 -3.74 -5.52
CA ASN A 38 -3.22 -5.03 -5.87
C ASN A 38 -4.34 -4.96 -6.93
N HIS A 39 -4.54 -3.81 -7.57
CA HIS A 39 -5.50 -3.69 -8.67
C HIS A 39 -4.86 -4.15 -9.98
N PRO A 40 -5.48 -5.11 -10.73
CA PRO A 40 -4.85 -5.73 -11.89
C PRO A 40 -4.51 -4.76 -13.04
N HIS A 41 -5.26 -3.68 -13.20
CA HIS A 41 -5.07 -2.71 -14.30
C HIS A 41 -4.40 -1.39 -13.87
N ALA A 42 -4.25 -1.12 -12.56
CA ALA A 42 -3.68 0.14 -12.09
C ALA A 42 -2.25 0.37 -12.57
N PRO A 43 -1.33 -0.62 -12.52
CA PRO A 43 0.05 -0.41 -13.00
C PRO A 43 0.09 0.06 -14.45
N LYS A 44 -0.63 -0.63 -15.35
CA LYS A 44 -0.68 -0.32 -16.77
C LYS A 44 -1.34 1.04 -17.06
N ARG A 45 -2.39 1.40 -16.33
CA ARG A 45 -3.04 2.70 -16.48
C ARG A 45 -2.13 3.84 -16.03
N ILE A 46 -1.47 3.66 -14.89
CA ILE A 46 -0.57 4.67 -14.33
C ILE A 46 0.68 4.83 -15.21
N SER A 47 1.26 3.76 -15.73
CA SER A 47 2.43 3.85 -16.62
C SER A 47 2.13 4.61 -17.91
N LYS A 48 0.93 4.45 -18.46
CA LYS A 48 0.50 5.22 -19.64
C LYS A 48 0.26 6.70 -19.35
N LEU A 49 -0.31 7.02 -18.20
CA LEU A 49 -0.71 8.39 -17.86
C LEU A 49 0.41 9.20 -17.23
N LEU A 50 1.28 8.55 -16.46
CA LEU A 50 2.31 9.15 -15.63
C LEU A 50 3.60 8.32 -15.68
N PRO A 51 4.25 8.18 -16.84
CA PRO A 51 5.41 7.29 -17.01
C PRO A 51 6.60 7.65 -16.10
N ASN A 52 6.69 8.89 -15.64
CA ASN A 52 7.77 9.38 -14.78
C ASN A 52 7.32 9.57 -13.32
N VAL A 53 6.22 8.94 -12.90
CA VAL A 53 5.73 9.05 -11.52
C VAL A 53 6.71 8.39 -10.54
N LYS A 54 6.90 8.99 -9.38
CA LYS A 54 7.58 8.36 -8.25
C LYS A 54 6.57 7.61 -7.41
N ILE A 55 6.86 6.35 -7.14
CA ILE A 55 5.96 5.40 -6.46
C ILE A 55 6.53 5.13 -5.07
N ILE A 56 5.79 5.49 -4.04
CA ILE A 56 6.13 5.21 -2.66
C ILE A 56 5.18 4.13 -2.17
N ILE A 57 5.73 3.02 -1.69
CA ILE A 57 4.97 1.89 -1.19
C ILE A 57 5.34 1.67 0.27
N LEU A 58 4.33 1.77 1.13
CA LEU A 58 4.47 1.50 2.55
C LEU A 58 3.96 0.09 2.83
N LEU A 59 4.87 -0.80 3.22
CA LEU A 59 4.56 -2.19 3.55
C LEU A 59 4.59 -2.38 5.07
N ARG A 60 3.77 -3.27 5.56
CA ARG A 60 3.67 -3.66 6.96
C ARG A 60 3.87 -5.17 7.10
N ASN A 61 4.26 -5.65 8.29
CA ASN A 61 4.18 -7.08 8.59
C ASN A 61 2.85 -7.64 8.08
N PRO A 62 2.84 -8.63 7.17
CA PRO A 62 1.61 -9.05 6.49
C PRO A 62 0.58 -9.68 7.42
N VAL A 63 1.02 -10.30 8.54
CA VAL A 63 0.11 -10.82 9.57
C VAL A 63 -0.61 -9.69 10.28
N ASP A 64 0.14 -8.66 10.71
CA ASP A 64 -0.45 -7.49 11.37
C ASP A 64 -1.32 -6.65 10.44
N ARG A 65 -0.96 -6.63 9.15
CA ARG A 65 -1.79 -5.99 8.13
C ARG A 65 -3.11 -6.73 7.96
N ALA A 66 -3.06 -8.07 7.85
CA ALA A 66 -4.25 -8.91 7.69
C ALA A 66 -5.21 -8.72 8.86
N PHE A 67 -4.71 -8.82 10.10
CA PHE A 67 -5.49 -8.64 11.30
C PHE A 67 -6.05 -7.22 11.44
N SER A 68 -5.27 -6.21 11.10
CA SER A 68 -5.72 -4.82 11.09
C SER A 68 -6.83 -4.56 10.07
N HIS A 69 -6.72 -5.16 8.88
CA HIS A 69 -7.72 -5.07 7.83
C HIS A 69 -9.03 -5.77 8.24
N TYR A 70 -8.93 -6.99 8.78
CA TYR A 70 -10.06 -7.71 9.33
C TYR A 70 -10.83 -6.87 10.37
N ASN A 71 -10.12 -6.34 11.37
CA ASN A 71 -10.75 -5.50 12.40
C ASN A 71 -11.39 -4.23 11.82
N MET A 72 -10.81 -3.66 10.76
CA MET A 72 -11.41 -2.53 10.08
C MET A 72 -12.74 -2.91 9.41
N GLU A 73 -12.77 -4.01 8.68
CA GLU A 73 -13.97 -4.45 7.95
C GLU A 73 -15.06 -4.96 8.92
N THR A 74 -14.68 -5.57 10.04
CA THR A 74 -15.59 -5.96 11.13
C THR A 74 -16.22 -4.73 11.80
N ALA A 75 -15.41 -3.72 12.13
CA ALA A 75 -15.89 -2.51 12.80
C ALA A 75 -16.93 -1.73 11.97
N ILE A 76 -16.87 -1.80 10.65
CA ILE A 76 -17.86 -1.18 9.74
C ILE A 76 -18.95 -2.16 9.30
N GLY A 77 -18.97 -3.36 9.87
CA GLY A 77 -20.01 -4.36 9.69
C GLY A 77 -19.98 -5.12 8.36
N ARG A 78 -18.89 -5.09 7.61
CA ARG A 78 -18.74 -5.84 6.35
C ARG A 78 -18.25 -7.26 6.57
N GLU A 79 -17.32 -7.46 7.51
CA GLU A 79 -16.88 -8.79 7.92
C GLU A 79 -17.78 -9.29 9.08
N LYS A 80 -18.23 -10.54 8.98
CA LYS A 80 -19.12 -11.20 9.93
C LYS A 80 -18.56 -12.49 10.51
N LEU A 81 -17.52 -13.03 9.85
CA LEU A 81 -16.85 -14.25 10.30
C LEU A 81 -15.84 -13.92 11.40
N SER A 82 -15.42 -14.93 12.17
CA SER A 82 -14.23 -14.82 13.00
C SER A 82 -13.00 -14.60 12.13
N PHE A 83 -11.89 -14.06 12.67
CA PHE A 83 -10.69 -13.86 11.88
C PHE A 83 -10.15 -15.17 11.30
N LYS A 84 -10.23 -16.26 12.08
CA LYS A 84 -9.84 -17.59 11.63
C LYS A 84 -10.67 -18.03 10.42
N ASP A 85 -11.99 -17.98 10.53
CA ASP A 85 -12.88 -18.41 9.46
C ASP A 85 -12.77 -17.50 8.23
N ALA A 86 -12.57 -16.18 8.46
CA ALA A 86 -12.35 -15.21 7.39
C ALA A 86 -11.10 -15.52 6.56
N ILE A 87 -10.02 -15.99 7.20
CA ILE A 87 -8.79 -16.45 6.52
C ILE A 87 -9.01 -17.79 5.83
N GLU A 88 -9.65 -18.76 6.50
CA GLU A 88 -9.87 -20.11 5.95
C GLU A 88 -10.78 -20.09 4.70
N HIS A 89 -11.74 -19.19 4.63
CA HIS A 89 -12.66 -19.04 3.48
C HIS A 89 -12.31 -17.88 2.54
N GLU A 90 -11.14 -17.28 2.68
CA GLU A 90 -10.76 -16.10 1.91
C GLU A 90 -10.79 -16.35 0.39
N ASP A 91 -10.15 -17.41 -0.07
CA ASP A 91 -10.03 -17.74 -1.49
C ASP A 91 -11.38 -17.93 -2.17
N GLU A 92 -12.32 -18.60 -1.52
CA GLU A 92 -13.68 -18.82 -2.03
C GLU A 92 -14.42 -17.48 -2.24
N ARG A 93 -14.13 -16.52 -1.36
CA ARG A 93 -14.81 -15.22 -1.33
C ARG A 93 -14.24 -14.21 -2.34
N ILE A 94 -12.93 -14.32 -2.66
CA ILE A 94 -12.24 -13.29 -3.45
C ILE A 94 -11.88 -13.72 -4.87
N THR A 95 -11.69 -15.03 -5.15
CA THR A 95 -11.17 -15.50 -6.45
C THR A 95 -12.06 -15.07 -7.62
N SER A 96 -13.37 -15.29 -7.53
CA SER A 96 -14.31 -14.88 -8.58
C SER A 96 -14.31 -13.36 -8.79
N GLU A 97 -14.24 -12.59 -7.70
CA GLU A 97 -14.20 -11.12 -7.77
C GLU A 97 -12.91 -10.62 -8.45
N TYR A 98 -11.77 -11.22 -8.10
CA TYR A 98 -10.49 -10.86 -8.73
C TYR A 98 -10.45 -11.20 -10.23
N ASN A 99 -11.02 -12.35 -10.61
CA ASN A 99 -11.13 -12.72 -12.03
C ASN A 99 -11.99 -11.73 -12.80
N LYS A 100 -13.15 -11.34 -12.30
CA LYS A 100 -13.96 -10.28 -12.90
C LYS A 100 -13.20 -8.96 -13.05
N MET A 101 -12.39 -8.58 -12.04
CA MET A 101 -11.55 -7.39 -12.15
C MET A 101 -10.47 -7.51 -13.23
N LYS A 102 -9.94 -8.71 -13.49
CA LYS A 102 -8.99 -8.93 -14.59
C LYS A 102 -9.65 -8.85 -15.97
N ASP A 103 -10.85 -9.37 -16.08
CA ASP A 103 -11.56 -9.50 -17.35
C ASP A 103 -12.25 -8.19 -17.75
N ASP A 104 -12.74 -7.41 -16.80
CA ASP A 104 -13.39 -6.11 -17.02
C ASP A 104 -12.67 -4.99 -16.27
N GLU A 105 -12.00 -4.12 -17.03
CA GLU A 105 -11.29 -2.95 -16.47
C GLU A 105 -12.20 -1.98 -15.69
N ASN A 106 -13.50 -1.99 -15.91
CA ASN A 106 -14.47 -1.12 -15.25
C ASN A 106 -15.13 -1.79 -14.03
N TYR A 107 -14.90 -3.09 -13.84
CA TYR A 107 -15.44 -3.81 -12.70
C TYR A 107 -14.73 -3.43 -11.41
N TYR A 108 -15.48 -2.93 -10.44
CA TYR A 108 -14.97 -2.59 -9.13
C TYR A 108 -15.23 -3.72 -8.14
N GLY A 109 -14.30 -4.63 -7.98
CA GLY A 109 -14.39 -5.82 -7.12
C GLY A 109 -14.47 -5.50 -5.63
N ARG A 110 -15.59 -4.96 -5.15
CA ARG A 110 -15.77 -4.54 -3.75
C ARG A 110 -15.47 -5.65 -2.77
N LYS A 111 -15.99 -6.85 -3.02
CA LYS A 111 -15.79 -8.01 -2.14
C LYS A 111 -14.33 -8.43 -2.09
N TYR A 112 -13.60 -8.35 -3.20
CA TYR A 112 -12.17 -8.57 -3.21
C TYR A 112 -11.47 -7.66 -2.19
N TYR A 113 -11.75 -6.37 -2.21
CA TYR A 113 -11.13 -5.42 -1.27
C TYR A 113 -11.61 -5.56 0.17
N TRP A 114 -12.81 -6.07 0.41
CA TRP A 114 -13.32 -6.26 1.75
C TRP A 114 -12.76 -7.51 2.43
N TYR A 115 -12.48 -8.54 1.66
CA TYR A 115 -12.18 -9.86 2.19
C TYR A 115 -10.76 -10.37 1.91
N SER A 116 -9.93 -9.65 1.13
CA SER A 116 -8.52 -10.01 0.91
C SER A 116 -7.64 -9.67 2.11
N HIS A 117 -7.85 -10.40 3.21
CA HIS A 117 -7.11 -10.16 4.45
C HIS A 117 -5.68 -10.69 4.35
N ALA A 118 -5.45 -11.94 4.00
CA ALA A 118 -4.13 -12.50 3.80
C ALA A 118 -3.60 -12.22 2.39
N GLU A 119 -4.41 -12.43 1.37
CA GLU A 119 -4.04 -12.28 -0.04
C GLU A 119 -3.32 -10.96 -0.34
N ALA A 120 -3.85 -9.84 0.16
CA ALA A 120 -3.24 -8.53 -0.05
C ALA A 120 -1.91 -8.32 0.71
N GLY A 121 -1.48 -9.27 1.54
CA GLY A 121 -0.17 -9.34 2.18
C GLY A 121 0.89 -10.06 1.36
N MET A 122 0.53 -10.75 0.29
CA MET A 122 1.46 -11.38 -0.65
C MET A 122 2.07 -10.35 -1.61
N TYR A 123 2.86 -9.42 -1.07
CA TYR A 123 3.28 -8.20 -1.75
C TYR A 123 3.97 -8.42 -3.09
N MET A 124 4.87 -9.42 -3.20
CA MET A 124 5.58 -9.68 -4.45
C MET A 124 4.67 -10.10 -5.60
N LYS A 125 3.56 -10.78 -5.31
CA LYS A 125 2.54 -11.13 -6.30
C LYS A 125 2.07 -9.91 -7.09
N TYR A 126 1.92 -8.77 -6.41
CA TYR A 126 1.45 -7.53 -7.01
C TYR A 126 2.59 -6.65 -7.50
N LEU A 127 3.68 -6.56 -6.76
CA LEU A 127 4.83 -5.74 -7.11
C LEU A 127 5.44 -6.12 -8.47
N LYS A 128 5.42 -7.39 -8.86
CA LYS A 128 5.90 -7.84 -10.18
C LYS A 128 5.30 -7.05 -11.32
N GLN A 129 3.98 -6.82 -11.32
CA GLN A 129 3.31 -6.06 -12.37
C GLN A 129 3.75 -4.58 -12.44
N TRP A 130 4.16 -4.01 -11.31
CA TRP A 130 4.67 -2.64 -11.26
C TRP A 130 6.11 -2.58 -11.75
N ILE A 131 6.94 -3.53 -11.34
CA ILE A 131 8.37 -3.58 -11.67
C ILE A 131 8.58 -3.76 -13.18
N ASP A 132 7.72 -4.52 -13.84
CA ASP A 132 7.76 -4.72 -15.29
C ASP A 132 7.46 -3.44 -16.08
N LEU A 133 6.81 -2.45 -15.46
CA LEU A 133 6.35 -1.23 -16.13
C LEU A 133 7.10 0.04 -15.74
N PHE A 134 7.81 0.01 -14.60
CA PHE A 134 8.50 1.18 -14.07
C PHE A 134 9.93 0.80 -13.65
N PRO A 135 10.94 1.62 -13.96
CA PRO A 135 12.31 1.38 -13.56
C PRO A 135 12.50 1.45 -12.04
N ARG A 136 13.47 0.71 -11.52
CA ARG A 136 13.73 0.56 -10.07
C ARG A 136 13.88 1.90 -9.33
N ASN A 137 14.48 2.89 -9.96
CA ASN A 137 14.69 4.22 -9.38
C ASN A 137 13.42 5.06 -9.22
N GLN A 138 12.29 4.60 -9.74
CA GLN A 138 10.98 5.22 -9.52
C GLN A 138 10.26 4.66 -8.27
N PHE A 139 10.84 3.66 -7.58
CA PHE A 139 10.25 3.07 -6.38
C PHE A 139 11.01 3.44 -5.12
N LEU A 140 10.26 3.82 -4.10
CA LEU A 140 10.70 3.79 -2.72
C LEU A 140 9.78 2.87 -1.93
N ILE A 141 10.31 1.75 -1.45
CA ILE A 141 9.56 0.80 -0.62
C ILE A 141 10.04 0.95 0.82
N VAL A 142 9.11 1.26 1.70
CA VAL A 142 9.34 1.61 3.11
C VAL A 142 8.57 0.64 4.00
N GLN A 143 9.20 0.20 5.06
CA GLN A 143 8.55 -0.56 6.12
C GLN A 143 7.76 0.40 7.03
N SER A 144 6.49 0.08 7.31
CA SER A 144 5.64 0.95 8.15
C SER A 144 6.13 1.03 9.59
N GLU A 145 6.75 -0.01 10.07
CA GLU A 145 7.38 -0.08 11.40
C GLU A 145 8.50 0.97 11.52
N ASP A 146 9.36 1.09 10.49
CA ASP A 146 10.39 2.14 10.43
C ASP A 146 9.79 3.56 10.46
N LEU A 147 8.60 3.75 9.84
CA LEU A 147 7.93 5.04 9.87
C LEU A 147 7.48 5.43 11.30
N PHE A 148 7.18 4.46 12.15
CA PHE A 148 6.77 4.70 13.54
C PHE A 148 7.95 4.76 14.51
N GLU A 149 8.96 3.93 14.30
CA GLU A 149 10.11 3.80 15.19
C GLU A 149 11.22 4.82 14.86
N LYS A 150 11.41 5.11 13.57
CA LYS A 150 12.46 5.98 13.02
C LYS A 150 11.85 7.05 12.12
N THR A 151 10.83 7.75 12.62
CA THR A 151 9.98 8.63 11.83
C THR A 151 10.77 9.68 11.06
N THR A 152 11.67 10.41 11.73
CA THR A 152 12.49 11.46 11.09
C THR A 152 13.37 10.92 9.96
N GLU A 153 14.06 9.81 10.21
CA GLU A 153 14.94 9.18 9.22
C GLU A 153 14.13 8.71 8.00
N THR A 154 13.01 8.02 8.26
CA THR A 154 12.14 7.50 7.22
C THR A 154 11.50 8.61 6.40
N TYR A 155 11.06 9.68 7.05
CA TYR A 155 10.51 10.86 6.38
C TYR A 155 11.55 11.54 5.49
N ASN A 156 12.79 11.67 5.96
CA ASN A 156 13.87 12.25 5.16
C ASN A 156 14.24 11.41 3.94
N LYS A 157 14.22 10.08 4.05
CA LYS A 157 14.36 9.20 2.87
C LYS A 157 13.26 9.45 1.83
N VAL A 158 12.03 9.73 2.27
CA VAL A 158 10.94 10.12 1.37
C VAL A 158 11.21 11.46 0.69
N LEU A 159 11.66 12.47 1.45
CA LEU A 159 11.99 13.79 0.90
C LEU A 159 13.12 13.70 -0.11
N GLU A 160 14.19 12.99 0.22
CA GLU A 160 15.34 12.74 -0.68
C GLU A 160 14.89 12.05 -1.96
N PHE A 161 14.13 10.95 -1.84
CA PHE A 161 13.58 10.24 -2.98
C PHE A 161 12.75 11.17 -3.88
N LEU A 162 11.96 12.06 -3.31
CA LEU A 162 11.17 13.05 -4.06
C LEU A 162 12.02 14.20 -4.64
N GLY A 163 13.28 14.33 -4.23
CA GLY A 163 14.16 15.45 -4.59
C GLY A 163 13.68 16.76 -3.96
N LEU A 164 13.19 16.67 -2.71
CA LEU A 164 12.78 17.79 -1.87
C LEU A 164 13.88 18.06 -0.83
N THR A 165 13.94 19.31 -0.37
CA THR A 165 14.80 19.70 0.74
C THR A 165 14.36 19.06 2.04
N TYR A 166 15.32 18.76 2.89
CA TYR A 166 15.08 18.34 4.27
C TYR A 166 14.10 19.30 4.97
N TYR A 167 13.19 18.74 5.72
CA TYR A 167 12.25 19.50 6.52
C TYR A 167 12.02 18.77 7.86
N GLU A 168 12.27 19.44 8.94
CA GLU A 168 12.00 18.92 10.28
C GLU A 168 10.52 19.16 10.63
N LEU A 169 9.81 18.07 10.89
CA LEU A 169 8.42 18.18 11.30
C LEU A 169 8.35 18.62 12.76
N PRO A 170 7.46 19.58 13.09
CA PRO A 170 7.33 20.11 14.47
C PRO A 170 6.77 19.07 15.46
N GLY A 171 6.37 17.93 15.00
CA GLY A 171 5.90 16.80 15.81
C GLY A 171 5.27 15.71 14.98
N TYR A 172 5.22 14.52 15.55
CA TYR A 172 4.63 13.35 14.91
C TYR A 172 3.46 12.86 15.74
N LYS A 173 2.29 12.72 15.12
CA LYS A 173 1.12 12.12 15.74
C LYS A 173 0.80 10.80 15.06
N LYS A 174 0.67 9.73 15.82
CA LYS A 174 0.07 8.49 15.32
C LYS A 174 -1.42 8.73 15.11
N PHE A 175 -1.87 8.58 13.86
CA PHE A 175 -3.29 8.67 13.53
C PHE A 175 -3.87 7.26 13.39
N LYS A 176 -5.14 7.09 13.79
CA LYS A 176 -5.88 5.83 13.67
C LYS A 176 -5.26 4.67 14.45
N GLU A 177 -4.66 4.94 15.60
CA GLU A 177 -4.35 3.89 16.56
C GLU A 177 -5.68 3.31 17.06
N ARG A 178 -6.04 2.14 16.55
CA ARG A 178 -7.26 1.45 16.97
C ARG A 178 -6.92 0.51 18.11
N GLN A 179 -7.67 0.62 19.19
CA GLN A 179 -7.74 -0.45 20.17
C GLN A 179 -8.61 -1.55 19.56
N TYR A 180 -8.04 -2.72 19.35
CA TYR A 180 -8.79 -3.88 18.90
C TYR A 180 -9.53 -4.49 20.11
N SER A 181 -10.77 -4.94 19.90
CA SER A 181 -11.56 -5.62 20.93
C SER A 181 -10.93 -6.95 21.35
N GLU A 182 -10.21 -7.59 20.45
CA GLU A 182 -9.57 -8.88 20.68
C GLU A 182 -8.09 -8.83 20.26
N LYS A 183 -7.28 -9.64 20.91
CA LYS A 183 -5.90 -9.88 20.51
C LYS A 183 -5.85 -10.98 19.46
N LEU A 184 -4.88 -10.91 18.55
CA LEU A 184 -4.66 -11.99 17.60
C LEU A 184 -4.23 -13.25 18.35
N ASP A 185 -4.95 -14.35 18.09
CA ASP A 185 -4.61 -15.67 18.62
C ASP A 185 -3.18 -16.06 18.27
N PRO A 186 -2.33 -16.48 19.24
CA PRO A 186 -0.93 -16.79 18.99
C PRO A 186 -0.70 -17.94 18.01
N GLU A 187 -1.55 -18.98 18.03
CA GLU A 187 -1.43 -20.11 17.11
C GLU A 187 -1.80 -19.69 15.68
N LEU A 188 -2.84 -18.87 15.54
CA LEU A 188 -3.20 -18.32 14.23
C LEU A 188 -2.13 -17.36 13.70
N ARG A 189 -1.51 -16.54 14.57
CA ARG A 189 -0.35 -15.71 14.21
C ARG A 189 0.78 -16.57 13.67
N LYS A 190 1.13 -17.66 14.37
CA LYS A 190 2.19 -18.58 13.96
C LYS A 190 1.88 -19.23 12.60
N LYS A 191 0.65 -19.71 12.39
CA LYS A 191 0.21 -20.27 11.11
C LYS A 191 0.36 -19.26 9.97
N LEU A 192 -0.10 -18.04 10.17
CA LEU A 192 0.02 -16.98 9.18
C LEU A 192 1.47 -16.57 8.93
N SER A 193 2.32 -16.52 9.96
CA SER A 193 3.75 -16.25 9.79
C SER A 193 4.42 -17.30 8.92
N ILE A 194 4.11 -18.60 9.14
CA ILE A 194 4.60 -19.70 8.30
C ILE A 194 4.08 -19.55 6.85
N PHE A 195 2.81 -19.24 6.68
CA PHE A 195 2.20 -18.99 5.37
C PHE A 195 2.91 -17.87 4.61
N PHE A 196 3.21 -16.74 5.28
CA PHE A 196 3.86 -15.60 4.63
C PHE A 196 5.37 -15.76 4.42
N GLN A 197 6.02 -16.67 5.12
CA GLN A 197 7.48 -16.84 5.06
C GLN A 197 8.05 -16.95 3.63
N PRO A 198 7.53 -17.81 2.71
CA PRO A 198 8.02 -17.85 1.35
C PRO A 198 7.80 -16.57 0.57
N HIS A 199 6.67 -15.89 0.79
CA HIS A 199 6.34 -14.62 0.15
C HIS A 199 7.24 -13.48 0.63
N ASN A 200 7.54 -13.45 1.93
CA ASN A 200 8.46 -12.48 2.52
C ASN A 200 9.89 -12.70 2.01
N LYS A 201 10.37 -13.97 1.95
CA LYS A 201 11.70 -14.27 1.40
C LYS A 201 11.86 -13.79 -0.04
N GLU A 202 10.85 -13.95 -0.88
CA GLU A 202 10.86 -13.44 -2.25
C GLU A 202 10.94 -11.90 -2.28
N LEU A 203 10.17 -11.24 -1.41
CA LEU A 203 10.20 -9.79 -1.26
C LEU A 203 11.58 -9.29 -0.79
N TYR A 204 12.15 -9.92 0.23
CA TYR A 204 13.46 -9.55 0.79
C TYR A 204 14.57 -9.71 -0.23
N LYS A 205 14.54 -10.79 -0.99
CA LYS A 205 15.48 -11.01 -2.11
C LYS A 205 15.38 -9.89 -3.15
N PHE A 206 14.17 -9.47 -3.50
CA PHE A 206 13.95 -8.38 -4.45
C PHE A 206 14.40 -7.01 -3.89
N LEU A 207 14.15 -6.76 -2.61
CA LEU A 207 14.50 -5.50 -1.95
C LEU A 207 15.98 -5.42 -1.56
N GLU A 208 16.70 -6.55 -1.56
CA GLU A 208 18.04 -6.69 -0.98
C GLU A 208 18.07 -6.26 0.50
N LYS A 209 16.93 -6.43 1.17
CA LYS A 209 16.71 -6.01 2.56
C LYS A 209 15.74 -6.96 3.26
N ASP A 210 16.15 -7.47 4.41
CA ASP A 210 15.29 -8.23 5.33
C ASP A 210 14.54 -7.27 6.26
N PHE A 211 13.23 -7.41 6.33
CA PHE A 211 12.37 -6.65 7.23
C PHE A 211 12.18 -7.34 8.60
N ALA A 212 12.69 -8.55 8.75
CA ALA A 212 12.64 -9.35 9.98
C ALA A 212 11.20 -9.57 10.53
N TRP A 213 10.23 -9.71 9.63
CA TRP A 213 8.83 -9.90 10.03
C TRP A 213 8.54 -11.26 10.63
N GLU A 214 9.37 -12.26 10.38
CA GLU A 214 9.25 -13.63 10.89
C GLU A 214 9.53 -13.73 12.40
N TYR A 215 10.20 -12.72 12.96
CA TYR A 215 10.66 -12.71 14.36
C TYR A 215 9.83 -11.77 15.25
N LYS A 216 8.72 -11.23 14.73
CA LYS A 216 7.89 -10.24 15.44
C LYS A 216 6.50 -10.77 15.74
#